data_04be7c1a59bffa0acadac6b630bb6214
#
_entry.id   04be7c1a59bffa0acadac6b630bb6214
#
_cell.length_a   1.000
_cell.length_b   1.000
_cell.length_c   1.000
_cell.angle_alpha   90.00
_cell.angle_beta   90.00
_cell.angle_gamma   90.00
#
_symmetry.space_group_name_H-M   'P 1'
#
loop_
_entity.id
_entity.type
_entity.pdbx_description
1 polymer ?
#
loop_
_entity_poly.entity_id
_entity_poly.type
_entity_poly.pdbx_seq_one_letter_code
_entity_poly.pdbx_strand_id
1 'polypeptide(L)'
;FVKLNDDTSIKFLQPDIARYGGISQIISLKDKIVTDKLYLHYLGGAVGLVTSAHLMSAINQNGFLEYDINENALRTDILKPAVKIRDGYLLLNSSIGIGFNLSEMSKNYLNQYYEL
;
A
#
# COMPACT_ATOMS: atom_id res chain seq x y z
N PHE A 1 5.83 -16.12 -5.75
CA PHE A 1 4.68 -15.68 -6.53
C PHE A 1 4.75 -16.19 -7.98
N VAL A 2 5.87 -16.05 -8.68
CA VAL A 2 5.98 -16.51 -10.08
C VAL A 2 5.62 -17.98 -10.23
N LYS A 3 6.15 -18.86 -9.37
CA LYS A 3 5.81 -20.31 -9.38
C LYS A 3 4.34 -20.61 -9.06
N LEU A 4 3.65 -19.72 -8.33
CA LEU A 4 2.25 -19.88 -7.97
C LEU A 4 1.30 -19.34 -9.04
N ASN A 5 1.82 -18.56 -9.97
CA ASN A 5 1.02 -17.93 -11.03
C ASN A 5 0.38 -18.96 -11.96
N ASP A 6 1.06 -20.06 -12.22
CA ASP A 6 0.62 -21.10 -13.15
C ASP A 6 -0.43 -22.03 -12.53
N ASP A 7 -0.59 -21.99 -11.20
CA ASP A 7 -1.64 -22.73 -10.52
C ASP A 7 -3.01 -22.06 -10.74
N THR A 8 -3.89 -22.76 -11.44
CA THR A 8 -5.23 -22.26 -11.77
C THR A 8 -6.19 -22.21 -10.58
N SER A 9 -5.88 -22.91 -9.49
CA SER A 9 -6.66 -22.86 -8.25
C SER A 9 -6.41 -21.56 -7.47
N ILE A 10 -5.24 -20.94 -7.66
CA ILE A 10 -4.87 -19.66 -7.02
C ILE A 10 -5.46 -18.51 -7.82
N LYS A 11 -6.36 -17.77 -7.19
CA LYS A 11 -7.04 -16.60 -7.79
C LYS A 11 -6.38 -15.28 -7.41
N PHE A 12 -5.75 -15.21 -6.24
CA PHE A 12 -5.15 -14.00 -5.70
C PHE A 12 -3.71 -14.25 -5.28
N LEU A 13 -2.81 -13.38 -5.75
CA LEU A 13 -1.41 -13.34 -5.36
C LEU A 13 -1.19 -12.00 -4.64
N GLN A 14 -0.88 -12.07 -3.35
CA GLN A 14 -0.86 -10.89 -2.47
C GLN A 14 0.54 -10.57 -1.92
N PRO A 15 1.47 -10.07 -2.76
CA PRO A 15 2.74 -9.58 -2.26
C PRO A 15 2.55 -8.32 -1.44
N ASP A 16 3.30 -8.20 -0.35
CA ASP A 16 3.34 -7.02 0.51
C ASP A 16 4.48 -6.11 0.07
N ILE A 17 4.20 -4.84 -0.19
CA ILE A 17 5.19 -3.87 -0.69
C ILE A 17 6.38 -3.71 0.27
N ALA A 18 6.14 -3.74 1.58
CA ALA A 18 7.19 -3.58 2.57
C ALA A 18 8.06 -4.83 2.75
N ARG A 19 7.52 -6.02 2.43
CA ARG A 19 8.18 -7.31 2.63
C ARG A 19 8.76 -7.91 1.36
N TYR A 20 8.23 -7.52 0.20
CA TYR A 20 8.65 -8.05 -1.11
C TYR A 20 9.74 -7.21 -1.78
N GLY A 21 10.31 -6.22 -1.09
CA GLY A 21 11.42 -5.41 -1.62
C GLY A 21 11.00 -4.11 -2.30
N GLY A 22 9.82 -3.59 -1.98
CA GLY A 22 9.37 -2.27 -2.41
C GLY A 22 8.73 -2.22 -3.80
N ILE A 23 8.52 -1.00 -4.28
CA ILE A 23 7.81 -0.69 -5.53
C ILE A 23 8.45 -1.40 -6.73
N SER A 24 9.77 -1.31 -6.87
CA SER A 24 10.51 -1.85 -8.02
C SER A 24 10.33 -3.37 -8.14
N GLN A 25 10.31 -4.08 -7.02
CA GLN A 25 10.12 -5.53 -7.02
C GLN A 25 8.69 -5.93 -7.39
N ILE A 26 7.70 -5.18 -6.95
CA ILE A 26 6.30 -5.41 -7.35
C ILE A 26 6.11 -5.13 -8.85
N ILE A 27 6.70 -4.07 -9.38
CA ILE A 27 6.65 -3.78 -10.83
C ILE A 27 7.33 -4.91 -11.62
N SER A 28 8.50 -5.37 -11.19
CA SER A 28 9.17 -6.51 -11.82
C SER A 28 8.38 -7.82 -11.73
N LEU A 29 7.61 -8.01 -10.66
CA LEU A 29 6.72 -9.16 -10.50
C LEU A 29 5.55 -9.09 -11.46
N LYS A 30 4.92 -7.93 -11.61
CA LYS A 30 3.81 -7.68 -12.54
C LYS A 30 4.12 -8.20 -13.96
N ASP A 31 5.35 -7.98 -14.44
CA ASP A 31 5.77 -8.39 -15.78
C ASP A 31 5.94 -9.91 -15.94
N LYS A 32 5.87 -10.66 -14.83
CA LYS A 32 6.12 -12.13 -14.79
C LYS A 32 4.88 -12.95 -14.40
N ILE A 33 3.77 -12.29 -14.08
CA ILE A 33 2.55 -12.96 -13.62
C ILE A 33 1.32 -12.41 -14.33
N VAL A 34 0.21 -13.12 -14.25
CA VAL A 34 -1.10 -12.63 -14.70
C VAL A 34 -1.54 -11.47 -13.81
N THR A 35 -1.64 -10.29 -14.38
CA THR A 35 -1.92 -9.04 -13.64
C THR A 35 -3.25 -9.10 -12.88
N ASP A 36 -4.27 -9.74 -13.45
CA ASP A 36 -5.58 -9.88 -12.81
C ASP A 36 -5.57 -10.72 -11.53
N LYS A 37 -4.50 -11.48 -11.29
CA LYS A 37 -4.28 -12.18 -10.02
C LYS A 37 -3.56 -11.33 -8.98
N LEU A 38 -2.99 -10.18 -9.35
CA LEU A 38 -2.14 -9.38 -8.49
C LEU A 38 -2.98 -8.41 -7.66
N TYR A 39 -2.99 -8.65 -6.37
CA TYR A 39 -3.61 -7.83 -5.33
C TYR A 39 -2.56 -7.56 -4.25
N LEU A 40 -2.46 -6.35 -3.74
CA LEU A 40 -1.41 -6.07 -2.75
C LEU A 40 -1.93 -6.32 -1.33
N HIS A 41 -1.15 -7.10 -0.59
CA HIS A 41 -1.28 -7.21 0.87
C HIS A 41 -0.69 -5.96 1.51
N TYR A 42 -1.38 -5.38 2.49
CA TYR A 42 -0.77 -4.40 3.37
C TYR A 42 -1.52 -4.24 4.71
N LEU A 43 -0.83 -4.59 5.80
CA LEU A 43 -1.28 -4.39 7.18
C LEU A 43 -0.25 -3.50 7.90
N GLY A 44 -0.44 -2.19 7.87
CA GLY A 44 0.55 -1.28 8.46
C GLY A 44 0.12 0.18 8.49
N GLY A 45 1.10 1.08 8.56
CA GLY A 45 0.89 2.52 8.66
C GLY A 45 0.47 3.18 7.34
N ALA A 46 0.08 4.45 7.41
CA ALA A 46 -0.50 5.18 6.28
C ALA A 46 0.44 5.33 5.08
N VAL A 47 1.73 5.48 5.28
CA VAL A 47 2.70 5.67 4.18
C VAL A 47 2.70 4.46 3.26
N GLY A 48 2.82 3.26 3.82
CA GLY A 48 2.81 2.04 3.00
C GLY A 48 1.42 1.75 2.42
N LEU A 49 0.34 2.05 3.15
CA LEU A 49 -1.02 1.92 2.63
C LEU A 49 -1.22 2.78 1.37
N VAL A 50 -0.88 4.07 1.44
CA VAL A 50 -1.02 4.99 0.31
C VAL A 50 -0.09 4.60 -0.84
N THR A 51 1.14 4.18 -0.55
CA THR A 51 2.07 3.69 -1.57
C THR A 51 1.53 2.44 -2.27
N SER A 52 0.96 1.50 -1.52
CA SER A 52 0.30 0.31 -2.08
C SER A 52 -0.92 0.68 -2.91
N ALA A 53 -1.70 1.68 -2.51
CA ALA A 53 -2.86 2.16 -3.26
C ALA A 53 -2.46 2.79 -4.62
N HIS A 54 -1.43 3.63 -4.64
CA HIS A 54 -0.89 4.17 -5.89
C HIS A 54 -0.41 3.05 -6.81
N LEU A 55 0.31 2.09 -6.25
CA LEU A 55 0.86 0.98 -7.03
C LEU A 55 -0.27 0.07 -7.56
N MET A 56 -1.27 -0.27 -6.73
CA MET A 56 -2.46 -1.02 -7.18
C MET A 56 -3.18 -0.32 -8.32
N SER A 57 -3.43 0.99 -8.19
CA SER A 57 -4.07 1.79 -9.22
C SER A 57 -3.31 1.78 -10.54
N ALA A 58 -1.97 1.66 -10.50
CA ALA A 58 -1.14 1.63 -11.69
C ALA A 58 -1.02 0.23 -12.33
N ILE A 59 -1.13 -0.84 -11.55
CA ILE A 59 -0.88 -2.20 -12.05
C ILE A 59 -2.14 -3.02 -12.27
N ASN A 60 -3.19 -2.80 -11.49
CA ASN A 60 -4.47 -3.48 -11.60
C ASN A 60 -5.61 -2.56 -11.15
N GLN A 61 -6.17 -1.78 -12.08
CA GLN A 61 -7.21 -0.79 -11.79
C GLN A 61 -8.52 -1.40 -11.27
N ASN A 62 -8.78 -2.66 -11.55
CA ASN A 62 -9.96 -3.40 -11.08
C ASN A 62 -9.66 -4.24 -9.82
N GLY A 63 -8.42 -4.16 -9.33
CA GLY A 63 -7.98 -4.92 -8.16
C GLY A 63 -8.43 -4.29 -6.84
N PHE A 64 -8.43 -5.10 -5.80
CA PHE A 64 -8.68 -4.65 -4.43
C PHE A 64 -7.35 -4.48 -3.70
N LEU A 65 -7.29 -3.45 -2.85
CA LEU A 65 -6.24 -3.28 -1.87
C LEU A 65 -6.77 -3.73 -0.51
N GLU A 66 -6.00 -4.56 0.17
CA GLU A 66 -6.32 -4.95 1.54
C GLU A 66 -6.23 -3.73 2.47
N TYR A 67 -7.23 -3.59 3.34
CA TYR A 67 -7.29 -2.55 4.36
C TYR A 67 -7.52 -3.18 5.72
N ASP A 68 -6.55 -3.02 6.62
CA ASP A 68 -6.66 -3.49 7.99
C ASP A 68 -7.67 -2.65 8.78
N ILE A 69 -8.66 -3.30 9.37
CA ILE A 69 -9.70 -2.65 10.17
C ILE A 69 -9.30 -2.43 11.63
N ASN A 70 -8.19 -3.01 12.09
CA ASN A 70 -7.72 -2.80 13.46
C ASN A 70 -7.29 -1.35 13.66
N GLU A 71 -7.47 -0.83 14.86
CA GLU A 71 -7.00 0.51 15.20
C GLU A 71 -5.48 0.60 15.10
N ASN A 72 -5.00 1.63 14.42
CA ASN A 72 -3.57 1.86 14.22
C ASN A 72 -3.30 3.35 14.02
N ALA A 73 -2.73 3.98 15.04
CA ALA A 73 -2.40 5.40 15.04
C ALA A 73 -1.41 5.77 13.91
N LEU A 74 -0.49 4.87 13.55
CA LEU A 74 0.40 5.07 12.40
C LEU A 74 -0.35 5.08 11.05
N ARG A 75 -1.59 4.62 11.01
CA ARG A 75 -2.44 4.67 9.81
C ARG A 75 -3.33 5.91 9.79
N THR A 76 -3.81 6.36 10.95
CA THR A 76 -4.77 7.45 11.05
C THR A 76 -4.14 8.83 11.21
N ASP A 77 -3.00 8.92 11.91
CA ASP A 77 -2.54 10.19 12.47
C ASP A 77 -1.31 10.78 11.77
N ILE A 78 -0.53 9.97 11.04
CA ILE A 78 0.78 10.42 10.55
C ILE A 78 0.75 11.16 9.21
N LEU A 79 -0.35 11.12 8.46
CA LEU A 79 -0.46 11.82 7.17
C LEU A 79 -1.45 12.98 7.19
N LYS A 80 -1.13 14.03 6.40
CA LYS A 80 -1.99 15.19 6.16
C LYS A 80 -2.08 15.46 4.65
N PRO A 81 -3.29 15.61 4.08
CA PRO A 81 -4.58 15.31 4.73
C PRO A 81 -4.71 13.87 5.18
N ALA A 82 -5.60 13.56 6.11
CA ALA A 82 -5.85 12.17 6.51
C ALA A 82 -6.31 11.32 5.31
N VAL A 83 -5.93 10.06 5.30
CA VAL A 83 -6.40 9.09 4.29
C VAL A 83 -7.92 8.96 4.41
N LYS A 84 -8.61 9.05 3.28
CA LYS A 84 -10.07 8.97 3.22
C LYS A 84 -10.52 7.72 2.47
N ILE A 85 -11.47 7.02 3.08
CA ILE A 85 -12.20 5.94 2.41
C ILE A 85 -13.65 6.39 2.26
N ARG A 86 -14.17 6.28 1.05
CA ARG A 86 -15.55 6.59 0.74
C ARG A 86 -16.11 5.56 -0.23
N ASP A 87 -17.27 5.02 0.11
CA ASP A 87 -17.98 4.03 -0.72
C ASP A 87 -17.12 2.83 -1.10
N GLY A 88 -16.23 2.38 -0.20
CA GLY A 88 -15.30 1.29 -0.42
C GLY A 88 -14.02 1.66 -1.20
N TYR A 89 -13.82 2.93 -1.55
CA TYR A 89 -12.65 3.40 -2.29
C TYR A 89 -11.73 4.23 -1.39
N LEU A 90 -10.44 3.88 -1.43
CA LEU A 90 -9.40 4.74 -0.87
C LEU A 90 -9.12 5.88 -1.85
N LEU A 91 -9.29 7.12 -1.39
CA LEU A 91 -9.14 8.30 -2.23
C LEU A 91 -7.67 8.75 -2.23
N LEU A 92 -7.05 8.65 -3.40
CA LEU A 92 -5.70 9.17 -3.62
C LEU A 92 -5.73 10.67 -3.89
N ASN A 93 -4.66 11.35 -3.47
CA ASN A 93 -4.44 12.76 -3.71
C ASN A 93 -3.55 12.95 -4.95
N SER A 94 -3.83 13.97 -5.76
CA SER A 94 -3.08 14.29 -6.99
C SER A 94 -1.83 15.14 -6.75
N SER A 95 -1.48 15.44 -5.51
CA SER A 95 -0.26 16.21 -5.18
C SER A 95 1.01 15.39 -5.47
N ILE A 96 2.16 16.09 -5.54
CA ILE A 96 3.46 15.47 -5.84
C ILE A 96 3.82 14.39 -4.80
N GLY A 97 4.56 13.39 -5.25
CA GLY A 97 4.99 12.24 -4.43
C GLY A 97 3.83 11.27 -4.17
N ILE A 98 3.66 10.85 -2.94
CA ILE A 98 2.53 10.00 -2.54
C ILE A 98 1.22 10.80 -2.34
N GLY A 99 1.22 12.13 -2.59
CA GLY A 99 0.07 13.00 -2.45
C GLY A 99 -0.25 13.45 -1.02
N PHE A 100 0.59 13.13 -0.05
CA PHE A 100 0.39 13.42 1.37
C PHE A 100 1.69 13.95 1.99
N ASN A 101 1.55 14.76 3.02
CA ASN A 101 2.66 15.22 3.87
C ASN A 101 2.58 14.54 5.24
N LEU A 102 3.68 14.58 5.99
CA LEU A 102 3.65 14.17 7.39
C LEU A 102 2.83 15.18 8.21
N SER A 103 1.98 14.68 9.09
CA SER A 103 1.23 15.50 10.04
C SER A 103 2.12 16.01 11.18
N GLU A 104 1.67 17.02 11.93
CA GLU A 104 2.38 17.44 13.15
C GLU A 104 2.47 16.30 14.19
N MET A 105 1.46 15.42 14.26
CA MET A 105 1.47 14.27 15.16
C MET A 105 2.55 13.25 14.79
N SER A 106 2.94 13.16 13.52
CA SER A 106 4.02 12.27 13.11
C SER A 106 5.35 12.56 13.81
N LYS A 107 5.59 13.83 14.17
CA LYS A 107 6.79 14.25 14.91
C LYS A 107 6.92 13.53 16.25
N ASN A 108 5.82 13.28 16.93
CA ASN A 108 5.82 12.57 18.22
C ASN A 108 6.31 11.13 18.09
N TYR A 109 6.07 10.49 16.94
CA TYR A 109 6.54 9.13 16.65
C TYR A 109 7.98 9.11 16.14
N LEU A 110 8.41 10.14 15.39
CA LEU A 110 9.76 10.23 14.84
C LEU A 110 10.82 10.60 15.91
N ASN A 111 10.50 11.50 16.83
CA ASN A 111 11.43 11.95 17.87
C ASN A 111 11.81 10.83 18.85
N GLN A 112 11.05 9.75 18.93
CA GLN A 112 11.40 8.60 19.77
C GLN A 112 12.50 7.71 19.16
N TYR A 113 12.85 7.89 17.88
CA TYR A 113 13.75 7.01 17.13
C TYR A 113 15.02 7.68 16.62
N TYR A 114 15.16 9.00 16.70
CA TYR A 114 16.26 9.75 16.07
C TYR A 114 16.95 10.78 16.98
N GLU A 115 16.88 10.66 18.27
CA GLU A 115 17.88 11.24 19.16
C GLU A 115 19.12 10.29 19.20
N LEU A 116 19.90 10.38 18.12
CA LEU A 116 21.24 9.80 18.02
C LEU A 116 22.26 10.92 18.12
#